data_79eca6e65366db966be81048bf13388e
#
_entry.id   79eca6e65366db966be81048bf13388e
#
_cell.length_a   1.000
_cell.length_b   1.000
_cell.length_c   1.000
_cell.angle_alpha   90.00
_cell.angle_beta   90.00
_cell.angle_gamma   90.00
#
_symmetry.space_group_name_H-M   'P 1'
#
loop_
_entity.id
_entity.type
_entity.pdbx_description
1 polymer ?
#
loop_
_entity_poly.entity_id
_entity_poly.type
_entity_poly.pdbx_seq_one_letter_code
_entity_poly.pdbx_strand_id
1 'polypeptide(L)'
;MILTNNNKKENEILLNLNNDIHKIMVGLNKNEYFKKLLVNTDFRLQGNKENENLLSIDLIGKAISRIPLIPKNETSSCIITTNKIIKEENSNSAYIQLSIDIVTPLNQWEVVGGIRPLLLCNCLINFMEDFNQTNGVKYRLFNITPITLNEVLSGYRLTYHTIIDK
;
A
#
# COMPACT_ATOMS: atom_id res chain seq x y z
N MET A 1 34.15 15.48 -19.48
CA MET A 1 33.25 15.54 -18.31
C MET A 1 32.61 14.20 -18.17
N ILE A 2 33.20 13.33 -17.35
CA ILE A 2 32.76 11.95 -17.14
C ILE A 2 31.62 12.02 -16.11
N LEU A 3 30.38 12.09 -16.58
CA LEU A 3 29.22 11.86 -15.71
C LEU A 3 29.28 10.39 -15.30
N THR A 4 29.65 10.19 -14.07
CA THR A 4 30.03 8.94 -13.48
C THR A 4 28.90 7.90 -13.56
N ASN A 5 29.27 6.65 -13.82
CA ASN A 5 28.42 5.44 -13.82
C ASN A 5 27.48 5.31 -12.58
N ASN A 6 27.77 6.02 -11.49
CA ASN A 6 26.97 6.05 -10.27
C ASN A 6 25.56 6.66 -10.45
N ASN A 7 25.44 7.77 -11.21
CA ASN A 7 24.13 8.42 -11.44
C ASN A 7 23.17 7.56 -12.27
N LYS A 8 23.71 6.74 -13.20
CA LYS A 8 22.90 5.85 -14.03
C LYS A 8 22.30 4.72 -13.19
N LYS A 9 23.05 4.22 -12.24
CA LYS A 9 22.64 3.12 -11.35
C LYS A 9 21.65 3.57 -10.27
N GLU A 10 21.78 4.79 -9.76
CA GLU A 10 20.81 5.37 -8.81
C GLU A 10 19.45 5.58 -9.45
N ASN A 11 19.44 6.07 -10.68
CA ASN A 11 18.20 6.20 -11.46
C ASN A 11 17.50 4.87 -11.68
N GLU A 12 18.25 3.78 -11.83
CA GLU A 12 17.69 2.44 -12.03
C GLU A 12 17.00 1.88 -10.77
N ILE A 13 17.59 2.09 -9.58
CA ILE A 13 16.95 1.70 -8.30
C ILE A 13 15.62 2.46 -8.10
N LEU A 14 15.64 3.76 -8.32
CA LEU A 14 14.44 4.60 -8.16
C LEU A 14 13.36 4.23 -9.18
N LEU A 15 13.76 3.92 -10.41
CA LEU A 15 12.83 3.49 -11.46
C LEU A 15 12.19 2.14 -11.10
N ASN A 16 12.98 1.18 -10.64
CA ASN A 16 12.49 -0.12 -10.22
C ASN A 16 11.53 -0.01 -9.04
N LEU A 17 11.88 0.79 -8.02
CA LEU A 17 11.00 1.07 -6.89
C LEU A 17 9.68 1.71 -7.34
N ASN A 18 9.73 2.71 -8.22
CA ASN A 18 8.53 3.33 -8.75
C ASN A 18 7.64 2.34 -9.51
N ASN A 19 8.26 1.44 -10.28
CA ASN A 19 7.55 0.39 -11.00
C ASN A 19 6.90 -0.62 -10.04
N ASP A 20 7.59 -1.00 -8.96
CA ASP A 20 7.04 -1.89 -7.95
C ASP A 20 5.86 -1.25 -7.21
N ILE A 21 5.98 0.01 -6.79
CA ILE A 21 4.87 0.75 -6.18
C ILE A 21 3.66 0.79 -7.12
N HIS A 22 3.90 1.05 -8.41
CA HIS A 22 2.82 1.03 -9.41
C HIS A 22 2.17 -0.34 -9.54
N LYS A 23 2.95 -1.42 -9.60
CA LYS A 23 2.43 -2.79 -9.66
C LYS A 23 1.64 -3.15 -8.41
N ILE A 24 2.09 -2.74 -7.22
CA ILE A 24 1.37 -2.93 -5.96
C ILE A 24 0.02 -2.22 -6.03
N MET A 25 -0.02 -0.95 -6.43
CA MET A 25 -1.27 -0.20 -6.58
C MET A 25 -2.25 -0.88 -7.55
N VAL A 26 -1.76 -1.30 -8.73
CA VAL A 26 -2.57 -1.98 -9.73
C VAL A 26 -3.08 -3.33 -9.22
N GLY A 27 -2.25 -4.09 -8.52
CA GLY A 27 -2.62 -5.37 -7.94
C GLY A 27 -3.70 -5.23 -6.87
N LEU A 28 -3.54 -4.30 -5.94
CA LEU A 28 -4.55 -3.99 -4.91
C LEU A 28 -5.86 -3.48 -5.55
N ASN A 29 -5.78 -2.68 -6.60
CA ASN A 29 -6.96 -2.20 -7.33
C ASN A 29 -7.70 -3.31 -8.09
N LYS A 30 -7.05 -4.45 -8.36
CA LYS A 30 -7.68 -5.66 -8.93
C LYS A 30 -8.23 -6.61 -7.88
N ASN A 31 -7.83 -6.47 -6.61
CA ASN A 31 -8.34 -7.32 -5.53
C ASN A 31 -9.74 -6.86 -5.12
N GLU A 32 -10.74 -7.64 -5.51
CA GLU A 32 -12.15 -7.31 -5.30
C GLU A 32 -12.53 -7.13 -3.83
N TYR A 33 -12.02 -8.02 -2.96
CA TYR A 33 -12.33 -7.95 -1.54
C TYR A 33 -11.69 -6.72 -0.90
N PHE A 34 -10.44 -6.41 -1.24
CA PHE A 34 -9.76 -5.20 -0.80
C PHE A 34 -10.50 -3.94 -1.23
N LYS A 35 -10.94 -3.88 -2.51
CA LYS A 35 -11.73 -2.76 -3.03
C LYS A 35 -13.04 -2.59 -2.28
N LYS A 36 -13.77 -3.69 -2.04
CA LYS A 36 -15.02 -3.65 -1.27
C LYS A 36 -14.81 -3.08 0.12
N LEU A 37 -13.76 -3.51 0.81
CA LEU A 37 -13.42 -2.99 2.14
C LEU A 37 -13.03 -1.51 2.12
N LEU A 38 -12.39 -1.02 1.04
CA LEU A 38 -11.98 0.39 0.94
C LEU A 38 -13.15 1.34 0.71
N VAL A 39 -14.06 0.99 -0.24
CA VAL A 39 -15.08 1.96 -0.69
C VAL A 39 -16.43 1.78 -0.06
N ASN A 40 -16.67 0.64 0.57
CA ASN A 40 -17.98 0.36 1.07
C ASN A 40 -18.20 1.00 2.43
N THR A 41 -19.10 1.97 2.48
CA THR A 41 -19.53 2.63 3.71
C THR A 41 -20.55 1.81 4.48
N ASP A 42 -21.29 0.92 3.81
CA ASP A 42 -22.26 0.06 4.45
C ASP A 42 -21.62 -1.28 4.85
N PHE A 43 -21.85 -1.57 6.11
CA PHE A 43 -21.32 -2.68 6.87
C PHE A 43 -21.99 -4.02 6.64
N ARG A 44 -23.24 -3.97 6.22
CA ARG A 44 -24.16 -5.12 6.19
C ARG A 44 -24.12 -5.93 4.91
N LEU A 45 -23.04 -5.83 4.15
CA LEU A 45 -22.91 -6.38 2.82
C LEU A 45 -22.80 -7.89 2.74
N GLN A 46 -23.76 -8.56 3.24
CA GLN A 46 -24.09 -9.89 2.77
C GLN A 46 -25.16 -9.76 1.69
N GLY A 47 -24.75 -9.86 0.44
CA GLY A 47 -25.63 -10.27 -0.64
C GLY A 47 -26.30 -9.21 -1.51
N ASN A 48 -25.92 -7.95 -1.52
CA ASN A 48 -26.57 -6.96 -2.37
C ASN A 48 -25.92 -6.82 -3.75
N LYS A 49 -26.75 -6.92 -4.80
CA LYS A 49 -26.41 -6.77 -6.23
C LYS A 49 -25.83 -5.40 -6.61
N GLU A 50 -25.94 -4.39 -5.75
CA GLU A 50 -25.39 -3.05 -5.97
C GLU A 50 -23.86 -2.99 -6.02
N ASN A 51 -23.18 -4.06 -5.63
CA ASN A 51 -21.72 -4.13 -5.60
C ASN A 51 -21.04 -4.48 -6.93
N GLU A 52 -21.77 -4.91 -7.94
CA GLU A 52 -21.16 -5.26 -9.24
C GLU A 52 -20.54 -4.04 -9.93
N ASN A 53 -21.08 -2.83 -9.71
CA ASN A 53 -20.53 -1.60 -10.26
C ASN A 53 -19.24 -1.12 -9.57
N LEU A 54 -18.99 -1.54 -8.32
CA LEU A 54 -17.77 -1.14 -7.59
C LEU A 54 -16.50 -1.77 -8.16
N LEU A 55 -16.61 -2.94 -8.76
CA LEU A 55 -15.47 -3.66 -9.34
C LEU A 55 -14.90 -2.94 -10.57
N SER A 56 -15.72 -2.20 -11.30
CA SER A 56 -15.30 -1.41 -12.46
C SER A 56 -14.64 -0.07 -12.08
N ILE A 57 -14.76 0.37 -10.82
CA ILE A 57 -14.22 1.67 -10.39
C ILE A 57 -12.71 1.58 -10.21
N ASP A 58 -11.99 2.48 -10.88
CA ASP A 58 -10.57 2.68 -10.62
C ASP A 58 -10.38 3.52 -9.35
N LEU A 59 -9.70 2.92 -8.36
CA LEU A 59 -9.40 3.55 -7.08
C LEU A 59 -8.00 4.17 -7.02
N ILE A 60 -7.19 3.98 -8.07
CA ILE A 60 -5.84 4.57 -8.14
C ILE A 60 -5.96 6.10 -8.22
N GLY A 61 -5.25 6.79 -7.36
CA GLY A 61 -5.32 8.25 -7.22
C GLY A 61 -6.54 8.77 -6.44
N LYS A 62 -7.44 7.88 -6.01
CA LYS A 62 -8.63 8.23 -5.20
C LYS A 62 -8.53 7.68 -3.77
N ALA A 63 -8.57 6.35 -3.63
CA ALA A 63 -8.45 5.64 -2.37
C ALA A 63 -7.14 4.86 -2.26
N ILE A 64 -6.48 4.53 -3.38
CA ILE A 64 -5.15 3.93 -3.43
C ILE A 64 -4.19 4.97 -4.01
N SER A 65 -3.25 5.46 -3.21
CA SER A 65 -2.38 6.57 -3.59
C SER A 65 -0.93 6.32 -3.20
N ARG A 66 0.00 6.93 -3.96
CA ARG A 66 1.43 7.05 -3.63
C ARG A 66 1.82 8.44 -3.14
N ILE A 67 0.88 9.35 -3.11
CA ILE A 67 1.06 10.70 -2.59
C ILE A 67 0.38 10.73 -1.23
N PRO A 68 1.00 11.31 -0.19
CA PRO A 68 0.36 11.49 1.11
C PRO A 68 -0.81 12.48 0.95
N LEU A 69 -1.92 11.98 0.44
CA LEU A 69 -3.18 12.70 0.40
C LEU A 69 -3.75 12.71 1.81
N ILE A 70 -4.32 13.82 2.21
CA ILE A 70 -5.18 13.83 3.41
C ILE A 70 -6.45 13.05 3.03
N PRO A 71 -6.68 11.86 3.62
CA PRO A 71 -7.87 11.09 3.33
C PRO A 71 -9.12 11.93 3.63
N LYS A 72 -10.14 11.79 2.81
CA LYS A 72 -11.45 12.36 3.13
C LYS A 72 -12.02 11.66 4.35
N ASN A 73 -12.66 12.39 5.24
CA ASN A 73 -13.22 11.87 6.49
C ASN A 73 -14.29 10.78 6.30
N GLU A 74 -14.72 10.52 5.08
CA GLU A 74 -15.84 9.62 4.74
C GLU A 74 -15.42 8.32 4.08
N THR A 75 -14.13 8.17 3.69
CA THR A 75 -13.68 6.99 2.92
C THR A 75 -12.39 6.42 3.47
N SER A 76 -12.27 5.09 3.43
CA SER A 76 -11.00 4.42 3.71
C SER A 76 -9.99 4.66 2.60
N SER A 77 -8.70 4.69 2.96
CA SER A 77 -7.61 4.95 2.03
C SER A 77 -6.43 4.03 2.29
N CYS A 78 -5.72 3.70 1.21
CA CYS A 78 -4.45 2.99 1.21
C CYS A 78 -3.39 3.91 0.60
N ILE A 79 -2.41 4.33 1.39
CA ILE A 79 -1.38 5.29 0.99
C ILE A 79 -0.03 4.59 1.02
N ILE A 80 0.66 4.52 -0.12
CA ILE A 80 1.95 3.86 -0.27
C ILE A 80 3.04 4.91 -0.39
N THR A 81 3.98 4.91 0.55
CA THR A 81 5.07 5.89 0.59
C THR A 81 6.42 5.20 0.80
N THR A 82 7.47 5.81 0.28
CA THR A 82 8.85 5.41 0.57
C THR A 82 9.39 6.31 1.68
N ASN A 83 9.69 5.72 2.83
CA ASN A 83 10.16 6.49 3.99
C ASN A 83 11.66 6.66 3.98
N LYS A 84 12.40 5.67 3.48
CA LYS A 84 13.85 5.67 3.56
C LYS A 84 14.47 4.87 2.43
N ILE A 85 15.52 5.42 1.84
CA ILE A 85 16.39 4.75 0.89
C ILE A 85 17.81 4.97 1.40
N ILE A 86 18.49 3.89 1.78
CA ILE A 86 19.89 3.94 2.20
C ILE A 86 20.70 3.15 1.19
N LYS A 87 21.68 3.80 0.61
CA LYS A 87 22.70 3.15 -0.20
C LYS A 87 23.90 2.84 0.68
N GLU A 88 24.37 1.62 0.67
CA GLU A 88 25.62 1.26 1.33
C GLU A 88 26.81 1.72 0.47
N GLU A 89 27.77 2.44 1.09
CA GLU A 89 28.85 3.15 0.36
C GLU A 89 29.73 2.24 -0.50
N ASN A 90 29.83 0.97 -0.23
CA ASN A 90 30.69 0.04 -0.97
C ASN A 90 29.93 -1.17 -1.55
N SER A 91 28.60 -1.14 -1.51
CA SER A 91 27.76 -2.21 -2.03
C SER A 91 26.98 -1.77 -3.27
N ASN A 92 26.64 -2.76 -4.09
CA ASN A 92 25.71 -2.53 -5.19
C ASN A 92 24.25 -2.59 -4.75
N SER A 93 23.99 -2.63 -3.44
CA SER A 93 22.67 -2.82 -2.87
C SER A 93 22.12 -1.54 -2.29
N ALA A 94 20.81 -1.39 -2.30
CA ALA A 94 20.11 -0.32 -1.60
C ALA A 94 19.06 -0.93 -0.65
N TYR A 95 19.08 -0.47 0.59
CA TYR A 95 18.03 -0.77 1.56
C TYR A 95 16.88 0.22 1.38
N ILE A 96 15.68 -0.30 1.23
CA ILE A 96 14.47 0.50 1.03
C ILE A 96 13.47 0.17 2.13
N GLN A 97 12.89 1.22 2.69
CA GLN A 97 11.76 1.14 3.61
C GLN A 97 10.51 1.70 2.94
N LEU A 98 9.54 0.82 2.72
CA LEU A 98 8.23 1.13 2.17
C LEU A 98 7.21 1.15 3.30
N SER A 99 6.38 2.18 3.38
CA SER A 99 5.24 2.24 4.29
C SER A 99 3.94 2.22 3.52
N ILE A 100 3.00 1.42 4.00
CA ILE A 100 1.64 1.34 3.48
C ILE A 100 0.68 1.66 4.63
N ASP A 101 0.04 2.81 4.54
CA ASP A 101 -0.91 3.30 5.54
C ASP A 101 -2.33 2.91 5.12
N ILE A 102 -2.99 2.14 5.96
CA ILE A 102 -4.42 1.85 5.87
C ILE A 102 -5.14 2.79 6.82
N VAL A 103 -5.90 3.73 6.30
CA VAL A 103 -6.63 4.74 7.08
C VAL A 103 -8.11 4.57 6.86
N THR A 104 -8.87 4.54 7.93
CA THR A 104 -10.32 4.30 7.91
C THR A 104 -11.02 5.26 8.87
N PRO A 105 -12.17 5.82 8.48
CA PRO A 105 -13.01 6.59 9.41
C PRO A 105 -13.44 5.73 10.61
N LEU A 106 -13.38 6.28 11.82
CA LEU A 106 -13.69 5.53 13.05
C LEU A 106 -15.11 4.96 13.06
N ASN A 107 -16.08 5.67 12.49
CA ASN A 107 -17.46 5.20 12.36
C ASN A 107 -17.64 4.03 11.39
N GLN A 108 -16.60 3.65 10.65
CA GLN A 108 -16.59 2.54 9.69
C GLN A 108 -15.68 1.38 10.13
N TRP A 109 -15.18 1.40 11.35
CA TRP A 109 -14.24 0.40 11.83
C TRP A 109 -14.87 -0.98 12.02
N GLU A 110 -16.07 -1.02 12.59
CA GLU A 110 -16.74 -2.30 12.81
C GLU A 110 -17.37 -2.80 11.50
N VAL A 111 -17.07 -4.02 11.10
CA VAL A 111 -17.61 -4.68 9.92
C VAL A 111 -17.99 -6.14 10.20
N VAL A 112 -18.93 -6.69 9.43
CA VAL A 112 -19.23 -8.12 9.53
C VAL A 112 -17.94 -8.90 9.26
N GLY A 113 -17.53 -9.67 10.23
CA GLY A 113 -16.29 -10.43 10.17
C GLY A 113 -15.10 -9.80 10.87
N GLY A 114 -15.24 -8.57 11.45
CA GLY A 114 -14.17 -8.00 12.27
C GLY A 114 -13.98 -6.50 12.19
N ILE A 115 -12.77 -6.07 12.38
CA ILE A 115 -12.37 -4.66 12.35
C ILE A 115 -11.81 -4.35 10.96
N ARG A 116 -12.47 -3.46 10.22
CA ARG A 116 -12.16 -3.11 8.82
C ARG A 116 -10.67 -2.84 8.57
N PRO A 117 -9.98 -1.95 9.30
CA PRO A 117 -8.57 -1.70 9.03
C PRO A 117 -7.70 -2.94 9.22
N LEU A 118 -8.03 -3.85 10.14
CA LEU A 118 -7.30 -5.12 10.29
C LEU A 118 -7.58 -6.09 9.14
N LEU A 119 -8.81 -6.14 8.63
CA LEU A 119 -9.14 -6.94 7.45
C LEU A 119 -8.42 -6.42 6.20
N LEU A 120 -8.34 -5.10 6.02
CA LEU A 120 -7.55 -4.47 4.96
C LEU A 120 -6.05 -4.78 5.08
N CYS A 121 -5.50 -4.71 6.31
CA CYS A 121 -4.11 -5.10 6.57
C CYS A 121 -3.85 -6.56 6.22
N ASN A 122 -4.76 -7.47 6.59
CA ASN A 122 -4.62 -8.89 6.27
C ASN A 122 -4.64 -9.14 4.75
N CYS A 123 -5.55 -8.49 4.02
CA CYS A 123 -5.57 -8.58 2.56
C CYS A 123 -4.27 -8.07 1.94
N LEU A 124 -3.73 -6.96 2.47
CA LEU A 124 -2.48 -6.39 2.01
C LEU A 124 -1.29 -7.32 2.27
N ILE A 125 -1.22 -7.93 3.46
CA ILE A 125 -0.15 -8.88 3.80
C ILE A 125 -0.15 -10.07 2.83
N ASN A 126 -1.30 -10.70 2.63
CA ASN A 126 -1.43 -11.83 1.70
C ASN A 126 -1.06 -11.40 0.27
N PHE A 127 -1.53 -10.24 -0.18
CA PHE A 127 -1.16 -9.69 -1.48
C PHE A 127 0.35 -9.49 -1.61
N MET A 128 1.03 -8.95 -0.59
CA MET A 128 2.48 -8.70 -0.63
C MET A 128 3.29 -10.00 -0.62
N GLU A 129 2.80 -11.06 0.01
CA GLU A 129 3.42 -12.39 -0.06
C GLU A 129 3.37 -12.94 -1.49
N ASP A 130 2.20 -12.88 -2.15
CA ASP A 130 2.04 -13.29 -3.55
C ASP A 130 2.87 -12.40 -4.50
N PHE A 131 2.91 -11.09 -4.25
CA PHE A 131 3.71 -10.13 -5.00
C PHE A 131 5.20 -10.49 -4.96
N ASN A 132 5.74 -10.83 -3.78
CA ASN A 132 7.12 -11.22 -3.60
C ASN A 132 7.48 -12.47 -4.40
N GLN A 133 6.58 -13.45 -4.44
CA GLN A 133 6.79 -14.69 -5.21
C GLN A 133 6.85 -14.43 -6.72
N THR A 134 6.02 -13.52 -7.21
CA THR A 134 5.86 -13.24 -8.64
C THR A 134 6.96 -12.33 -9.20
N ASN A 135 7.44 -11.36 -8.43
CA ASN A 135 8.34 -10.31 -8.92
C ASN A 135 9.81 -10.49 -8.52
N GLY A 136 10.15 -11.50 -7.73
CA GLY A 136 11.52 -11.79 -7.31
C GLY A 136 12.11 -10.80 -6.31
N VAL A 137 11.39 -9.71 -5.97
CA VAL A 137 11.75 -8.74 -4.94
C VAL A 137 11.09 -9.17 -3.64
N LYS A 138 11.85 -9.18 -2.55
CA LYS A 138 11.33 -9.62 -1.24
C LYS A 138 11.10 -8.44 -0.32
N TYR A 139 9.89 -7.90 -0.33
CA TYR A 139 9.43 -6.97 0.68
C TYR A 139 9.05 -7.74 1.96
N ARG A 140 9.84 -7.58 3.02
CA ARG A 140 9.58 -8.23 4.31
C ARG A 140 8.83 -7.30 5.22
N LEU A 141 7.70 -7.75 5.75
CA LEU A 141 6.97 -7.01 6.78
C LEU A 141 7.87 -6.88 8.03
N PHE A 142 8.13 -5.64 8.43
CA PHE A 142 8.95 -5.33 9.60
C PHE A 142 8.08 -5.09 10.84
N ASN A 143 7.06 -4.24 10.71
CA ASN A 143 6.12 -3.99 11.80
C ASN A 143 4.76 -3.50 11.28
N ILE A 144 3.79 -3.55 12.18
CA ILE A 144 2.47 -2.94 12.01
C ILE A 144 2.27 -2.03 13.22
N THR A 145 2.06 -0.75 12.98
CA THR A 145 1.87 0.24 14.04
C THR A 145 0.53 0.96 13.87
N PRO A 146 -0.22 1.21 14.95
CA PRO A 146 -1.41 2.05 14.87
C PRO A 146 -1.02 3.48 14.49
N ILE A 147 -1.87 4.12 13.70
CA ILE A 147 -1.75 5.52 13.32
C ILE A 147 -3.07 6.25 13.56
N THR A 148 -2.98 7.50 14.00
CA THR A 148 -4.12 8.40 14.15
C THR A 148 -3.79 9.68 13.41
N LEU A 149 -4.59 10.03 12.41
CA LEU A 149 -4.38 11.24 11.63
C LEU A 149 -5.11 12.43 12.24
N ASN A 150 -6.32 12.21 12.76
CA ASN A 150 -7.14 13.19 13.44
C ASN A 150 -8.22 12.49 14.29
N GLU A 151 -9.19 13.26 14.81
CA GLU A 151 -10.26 12.75 15.69
C GLU A 151 -11.21 11.74 15.02
N VAL A 152 -11.24 11.68 13.68
CA VAL A 152 -12.18 10.83 12.93
C VAL A 152 -11.48 9.80 12.06
N LEU A 153 -10.17 9.91 11.80
CA LEU A 153 -9.40 9.04 10.93
C LEU A 153 -8.26 8.36 11.69
N SER A 154 -8.28 7.05 11.67
CA SER A 154 -7.26 6.22 12.29
C SER A 154 -7.06 4.92 11.50
N GLY A 155 -6.03 4.15 11.81
CA GLY A 155 -5.75 2.91 11.12
C GLY A 155 -4.41 2.30 11.51
N TYR A 156 -3.75 1.70 10.52
CA TYR A 156 -2.47 1.02 10.74
C TYR A 156 -1.49 1.36 9.62
N ARG A 157 -0.22 1.51 10.01
CA ARG A 157 0.92 1.56 9.10
C ARG A 157 1.61 0.21 9.08
N LEU A 158 1.72 -0.36 7.89
CA LEU A 158 2.55 -1.54 7.63
C LEU A 158 3.88 -1.04 7.06
N THR A 159 4.97 -1.40 7.71
CA THR A 159 6.32 -1.06 7.26
C THR A 159 6.98 -2.30 6.68
N TYR A 160 7.40 -2.20 5.43
CA TYR A 160 8.12 -3.25 4.72
C TYR A 160 9.55 -2.83 4.46
N HIS A 161 10.46 -3.78 4.54
CA HIS A 161 11.85 -3.60 4.17
C HIS A 161 12.20 -4.48 2.98
N THR A 162 13.02 -3.95 2.08
CA THR A 162 13.61 -4.73 1.01
C THR A 162 15.05 -4.29 0.77
N ILE A 163 15.84 -5.21 0.22
CA ILE A 163 17.17 -4.93 -0.31
C ILE A 163 17.07 -5.17 -1.82
N ILE A 164 17.38 -4.15 -2.59
CA ILE A 164 17.50 -4.28 -4.05
C ILE A 164 18.99 -4.40 -4.35
N ASP A 165 19.38 -5.57 -4.82
CA ASP A 165 20.71 -5.85 -5.37
C ASP A 165 20.73 -5.49 -6.86
N LYS A 166 21.91 -5.13 -7.34
CA LYS A 166 22.16 -4.80 -8.76
C LYS A 166 22.73 -5.98 -9.49
#